data_ecfc688ca60aaf063f3a05ac9f749ea8
#
_entry.id   ecfc688ca60aaf063f3a05ac9f749ea8
#
_cell.length_a   1.000
_cell.length_b   1.000
_cell.length_c   1.000
_cell.angle_alpha   90.00
_cell.angle_beta   90.00
_cell.angle_gamma   90.00
#
_symmetry.space_group_name_H-M   'P 1'
#
loop_
_entity.id
_entity.type
_entity.pdbx_description
1 polymer ?
#
loop_
_entity_poly.entity_id
_entity_poly.type
_entity_poly.pdbx_seq_one_letter_code
_entity_poly.pdbx_strand_id
1 'polypeptide(L)'
;MKKEFTRIAIKVGSNVLTRQDGTLDVTRMSALTDQIAALHKAGVEVILISSGAVASGRSEIRTLRKLDSVDQRQLFSAVGQAKLINRYYELFRDHGIAVGQVLTTKENFGTRRHYL
;
A
#
# COMPACT_ATOMS: atom_id res chain seq x y z
N MET A 1 13.63 11.43 -26.07
CA MET A 1 13.54 12.37 -24.95
C MET A 1 14.31 11.84 -23.75
N LYS A 2 15.22 12.62 -23.21
CA LYS A 2 15.99 12.24 -22.03
C LYS A 2 15.07 12.21 -20.80
N LYS A 3 15.13 11.12 -20.05
CA LYS A 3 14.44 11.03 -18.77
C LYS A 3 15.25 11.78 -17.72
N GLU A 4 14.61 12.60 -16.91
CA GLU A 4 15.25 13.26 -15.79
C GLU A 4 15.40 12.29 -14.61
N PHE A 5 14.46 11.36 -14.45
CA PHE A 5 14.44 10.40 -13.36
C PHE A 5 14.35 8.98 -13.88
N THR A 6 15.15 8.08 -13.29
CA THR A 6 15.11 6.65 -13.58
C THR A 6 14.41 5.86 -12.48
N ARG A 7 14.30 6.43 -11.30
CA ARG A 7 13.64 5.82 -10.14
C ARG A 7 12.97 6.90 -9.32
N ILE A 8 11.72 6.66 -8.92
CA ILE A 8 10.97 7.56 -8.05
C ILE A 8 10.29 6.78 -6.94
N ALA A 9 10.12 7.43 -5.80
CA ALA A 9 9.33 6.91 -4.70
C ALA A 9 8.08 7.78 -4.56
N ILE A 10 6.93 7.13 -4.49
CA ILE A 10 5.64 7.80 -4.35
C ILE A 10 5.04 7.37 -3.02
N LYS A 11 4.77 8.32 -2.14
CA LYS A 11 4.13 8.05 -0.86
C LYS A 11 2.65 8.39 -0.95
N VAL A 12 1.81 7.45 -0.55
CA VAL A 12 0.36 7.61 -0.54
C VAL A 12 -0.15 7.37 0.88
N GLY A 13 -0.75 8.40 1.45
CA GLY A 13 -1.32 8.31 2.80
C GLY A 13 -2.63 7.52 2.82
N SER A 14 -3.00 7.02 4.00
CA SER A 14 -4.21 6.23 4.17
C SER A 14 -5.49 6.98 3.78
N ASN A 15 -5.53 8.28 4.04
CA ASN A 15 -6.71 9.10 3.73
C ASN A 15 -6.96 9.24 2.22
N VAL A 16 -5.95 9.01 1.41
CA VAL A 16 -6.10 9.05 -0.05
C VAL A 16 -6.77 7.79 -0.56
N LEU A 17 -6.50 6.65 0.07
CA LEU A 17 -6.93 5.34 -0.41
C LEU A 17 -8.19 4.82 0.27
N THR A 18 -8.68 5.50 1.29
CA THR A 18 -9.86 5.04 2.03
C THR A 18 -10.97 6.06 1.94
N ARG A 19 -12.20 5.54 1.91
CA ARG A 19 -13.41 6.35 2.01
C ARG A 19 -13.69 6.66 3.48
N GLN A 20 -14.66 7.55 3.71
CA GLN A 20 -15.07 7.90 5.07
C GLN A 20 -15.55 6.72 5.89
N ASP A 21 -16.13 5.71 5.25
CA ASP A 21 -16.58 4.48 5.89
C ASP A 21 -15.45 3.48 6.18
N GLY A 22 -14.22 3.81 5.83
CA GLY A 22 -13.05 2.96 6.04
C GLY A 22 -12.78 1.94 4.95
N THR A 23 -13.64 1.85 3.93
CA THR A 23 -13.39 0.96 2.81
C THR A 23 -12.34 1.53 1.85
N LEU A 24 -11.69 0.66 1.08
CA LEU A 24 -10.75 1.11 0.06
C LEU A 24 -11.48 1.85 -1.07
N ASP A 25 -10.94 2.98 -1.46
CA ASP A 25 -11.43 3.73 -2.60
C ASP A 25 -10.79 3.17 -3.87
N VAL A 26 -11.44 2.18 -4.46
CA VAL A 26 -10.92 1.47 -5.64
C VAL A 26 -10.79 2.41 -6.83
N THR A 27 -11.65 3.39 -6.96
CA THR A 27 -11.59 4.37 -8.05
C THR A 27 -10.31 5.18 -7.98
N ARG A 28 -9.95 5.66 -6.79
CA ARG A 28 -8.69 6.40 -6.59
C ARG A 28 -7.47 5.50 -6.76
N MET A 29 -7.55 4.27 -6.24
CA MET A 29 -6.47 3.29 -6.43
C MET A 29 -6.26 2.99 -7.91
N SER A 30 -7.33 2.81 -8.65
CA SER A 30 -7.26 2.56 -10.09
C SER A 30 -6.60 3.72 -10.83
N ALA A 31 -7.01 4.95 -10.53
CA ALA A 31 -6.40 6.14 -11.14
C ALA A 31 -4.90 6.24 -10.83
N LEU A 32 -4.53 5.96 -9.58
CA LEU A 32 -3.12 5.97 -9.16
C LEU A 32 -2.31 4.89 -9.88
N THR A 33 -2.84 3.68 -9.96
CA THR A 33 -2.14 2.58 -10.63
C THR A 33 -2.01 2.82 -12.13
N ASP A 34 -2.99 3.47 -12.76
CA ASP A 34 -2.88 3.86 -14.18
C ASP A 34 -1.73 4.83 -14.40
N GLN A 35 -1.56 5.81 -13.52
CA GLN A 35 -0.47 6.78 -13.61
C GLN A 35 0.89 6.11 -13.37
N ILE A 36 0.97 5.24 -12.38
CA ILE A 36 2.20 4.48 -12.08
C ILE A 36 2.56 3.57 -13.25
N ALA A 37 1.56 2.91 -13.83
CA ALA A 37 1.77 2.04 -14.98
C ALA A 37 2.33 2.83 -16.18
N ALA A 38 1.85 4.05 -16.41
CA ALA A 38 2.37 4.91 -17.46
C ALA A 38 3.85 5.25 -17.22
N LEU A 39 4.23 5.56 -15.99
CA LEU A 39 5.63 5.82 -15.64
C LEU A 39 6.49 4.57 -15.85
N HIS A 40 6.01 3.42 -15.43
CA HIS A 40 6.72 2.16 -15.61
C HIS A 40 6.96 1.84 -17.09
N LYS A 41 5.95 2.04 -17.92
CA LYS A 41 6.05 1.83 -19.37
C LYS A 41 7.03 2.82 -20.03
N ALA A 42 7.19 3.99 -19.44
CA ALA A 42 8.19 4.96 -19.86
C ALA A 42 9.61 4.62 -19.38
N GLY A 43 9.77 3.52 -18.65
CA GLY A 43 11.06 3.05 -18.17
C GLY A 43 11.49 3.59 -16.82
N VAL A 44 10.56 4.16 -16.05
CA VAL A 44 10.84 4.65 -14.71
C VAL A 44 10.55 3.53 -13.70
N GLU A 45 11.49 3.24 -12.81
CA GLU A 45 11.24 2.36 -11.67
C GLU A 45 10.46 3.13 -10.63
N VAL A 46 9.39 2.54 -10.12
CA VAL A 46 8.54 3.16 -9.13
C VAL A 46 8.53 2.33 -7.85
N ILE A 47 8.80 3.00 -6.74
CA ILE A 47 8.63 2.45 -5.40
C ILE A 47 7.40 3.12 -4.81
N LEU A 48 6.35 2.34 -4.58
CA LEU A 48 5.11 2.83 -4.01
C LEU A 48 5.11 2.56 -2.51
N ILE A 49 5.04 3.63 -1.73
CA ILE A 49 4.96 3.56 -0.28
C ILE A 49 3.51 3.87 0.09
N SER A 50 2.80 2.86 0.57
CA SER A 50 1.38 2.96 0.83
C SER A 50 1.06 2.61 2.28
N SER A 51 0.18 3.39 2.88
CA SER A 51 -0.42 3.09 4.16
C SER A 51 -1.93 2.86 3.95
N GLY A 52 -2.64 2.49 5.01
CA GLY A 52 -4.07 2.23 4.92
C GLY A 52 -4.44 0.80 5.28
N ALA A 53 -3.45 -0.02 5.63
CA ALA A 53 -3.68 -1.41 6.00
C ALA A 53 -4.62 -1.54 7.20
N VAL A 54 -4.46 -0.68 8.21
CA VAL A 54 -5.31 -0.70 9.41
C VAL A 54 -6.76 -0.38 9.03
N ALA A 55 -6.96 0.67 8.24
CA ALA A 55 -8.30 1.08 7.81
C ALA A 55 -8.98 -0.01 6.97
N SER A 56 -8.24 -0.63 6.04
CA SER A 56 -8.74 -1.75 5.25
C SER A 56 -9.14 -2.93 6.13
N GLY A 57 -8.33 -3.23 7.13
CA GLY A 57 -8.61 -4.32 8.07
C GLY A 57 -9.85 -4.05 8.90
N ARG A 58 -10.07 -2.82 9.33
CA ARG A 58 -11.27 -2.43 10.07
C ARG A 58 -12.53 -2.63 9.26
N SER A 59 -12.49 -2.33 7.97
CA SER A 59 -13.66 -2.53 7.10
C SER A 59 -13.94 -4.01 6.85
N GLU A 60 -12.93 -4.85 6.91
CA GLU A 60 -13.07 -6.28 6.65
C GLU A 60 -13.51 -7.06 7.89
N ILE A 61 -12.96 -6.70 9.06
CA ILE A 61 -13.23 -7.41 10.31
C ILE A 61 -14.16 -6.58 11.18
N ARG A 62 -15.29 -7.16 11.50
CA ARG A 62 -16.16 -6.68 12.58
C ARG A 62 -15.92 -7.60 13.78
N THR A 63 -15.03 -7.17 14.67
CA THR A 63 -14.68 -7.97 15.83
C THR A 63 -15.83 -8.00 16.82
N LEU A 64 -16.18 -9.19 17.26
CA LEU A 64 -17.15 -9.41 18.32
C LEU A 64 -16.52 -9.32 19.72
N ARG A 65 -15.20 -9.33 19.79
CA ARG A 65 -14.44 -9.23 21.02
C ARG A 65 -13.82 -7.86 21.17
N LYS A 66 -13.88 -7.32 22.39
CA LYS A 66 -13.04 -6.19 22.74
C LYS A 66 -11.60 -6.65 22.84
N LEU A 67 -10.78 -6.20 21.92
CA LEU A 67 -9.34 -6.30 22.03
C LEU A 67 -8.82 -4.97 22.55
N ASP A 68 -7.64 -4.94 23.16
CA ASP A 68 -7.02 -3.67 23.46
C ASP A 68 -6.60 -2.97 22.16
N SER A 69 -6.26 -1.67 22.24
CA SER A 69 -6.01 -0.87 21.05
C SER A 69 -4.80 -1.35 20.25
N VAL A 70 -3.80 -1.94 20.91
CA VAL A 70 -2.60 -2.48 20.24
C VAL A 70 -2.95 -3.75 19.48
N ASP A 71 -3.68 -4.68 20.14
CA ASP A 71 -4.09 -5.93 19.52
C ASP A 71 -5.04 -5.68 18.33
N GLN A 72 -5.98 -4.74 18.47
CA GLN A 72 -6.86 -4.35 17.39
C GLN A 72 -6.07 -3.81 16.20
N ARG A 73 -5.10 -2.93 16.46
CA ARG A 73 -4.28 -2.34 15.41
C ARG A 73 -3.45 -3.39 14.70
N GLN A 74 -2.86 -4.32 15.43
CA GLN A 74 -2.08 -5.42 14.84
C GLN A 74 -2.96 -6.32 13.99
N LEU A 75 -4.14 -6.68 14.49
CA LEU A 75 -5.08 -7.50 13.75
C LEU A 75 -5.56 -6.82 12.47
N PHE A 76 -6.00 -5.56 12.57
CA PHE A 76 -6.48 -4.81 11.42
C PHE A 76 -5.37 -4.57 10.40
N SER A 77 -4.15 -4.36 10.88
CA SER A 77 -3.00 -4.18 10.01
C SER A 77 -2.68 -5.46 9.25
N ALA A 78 -2.73 -6.61 9.93
CA ALA A 78 -2.44 -7.90 9.30
C ALA A 78 -3.47 -8.24 8.22
N VAL A 79 -4.76 -8.11 8.53
CA VAL A 79 -5.84 -8.39 7.57
C VAL A 79 -5.88 -7.34 6.46
N GLY A 80 -5.75 -6.08 6.84
CA GLY A 80 -5.82 -4.98 5.90
C GLY A 80 -4.65 -4.97 4.92
N GLN A 81 -3.47 -5.42 5.36
CA GLN A 81 -2.30 -5.51 4.50
C GLN A 81 -2.54 -6.51 3.37
N ALA A 82 -3.10 -7.67 3.69
CA ALA A 82 -3.43 -8.66 2.67
C ALA A 82 -4.45 -8.11 1.67
N LYS A 83 -5.45 -7.42 2.16
CA LYS A 83 -6.49 -6.81 1.33
C LYS A 83 -5.93 -5.70 0.43
N LEU A 84 -5.09 -4.84 1.00
CA LEU A 84 -4.49 -3.72 0.27
C LEU A 84 -3.56 -4.20 -0.84
N ILE A 85 -2.63 -5.10 -0.53
CA ILE A 85 -1.68 -5.61 -1.52
C ILE A 85 -2.39 -6.41 -2.60
N ASN A 86 -3.43 -7.16 -2.24
CA ASN A 86 -4.20 -7.93 -3.20
C ASN A 86 -4.89 -7.02 -4.21
N ARG A 87 -5.43 -5.90 -3.75
CA ARG A 87 -6.06 -4.92 -4.64
C ARG A 87 -5.04 -4.28 -5.58
N TYR A 88 -3.87 -3.90 -5.09
CA TYR A 88 -2.79 -3.39 -5.95
C TYR A 88 -2.37 -4.44 -6.98
N TYR A 89 -2.22 -5.67 -6.54
CA TYR A 89 -1.85 -6.78 -7.42
C TYR A 89 -2.83 -6.91 -8.59
N GLU A 90 -4.14 -6.91 -8.30
CA GLU A 90 -5.18 -7.01 -9.32
C GLU A 90 -5.13 -5.83 -10.31
N LEU A 91 -5.00 -4.61 -9.79
CA LEU A 91 -4.99 -3.42 -10.61
C LEU A 91 -3.76 -3.35 -11.52
N PHE A 92 -2.59 -3.68 -11.00
CA PHE A 92 -1.37 -3.69 -11.81
C PHE A 92 -1.32 -4.86 -12.80
N ARG A 93 -1.94 -5.97 -12.45
CA ARG A 93 -2.02 -7.12 -13.36
C ARG A 93 -2.71 -6.75 -14.66
N ASP A 94 -3.72 -5.90 -14.61
CA ASP A 94 -4.42 -5.44 -15.82
C ASP A 94 -3.50 -4.63 -16.73
N HIS A 95 -2.42 -4.08 -16.21
CA HIS A 95 -1.39 -3.42 -16.97
C HIS A 95 -0.21 -4.33 -17.34
N GLY A 96 -0.27 -5.61 -16.97
CA GLY A 96 0.83 -6.54 -17.21
C GLY A 96 2.02 -6.32 -16.30
N ILE A 97 1.84 -5.70 -15.15
CA ILE A 97 2.91 -5.35 -14.21
C ILE A 97 2.85 -6.27 -13.00
N ALA A 98 4.00 -6.88 -12.68
CA ALA A 98 4.17 -7.67 -11.48
C ALA A 98 4.46 -6.75 -10.28
N VAL A 99 3.90 -7.11 -9.12
CA VAL A 99 4.06 -6.35 -7.88
C VAL A 99 4.80 -7.21 -6.85
N GLY A 100 5.85 -6.65 -6.29
CA GLY A 100 6.51 -7.21 -5.11
C GLY A 100 6.22 -6.35 -3.88
N GLN A 101 6.22 -6.95 -2.72
CA GLN A 101 5.93 -6.25 -1.47
C GLN A 101 7.08 -6.36 -0.50
N VAL A 102 7.39 -5.23 0.15
CA VAL A 102 8.29 -5.18 1.29
C VAL A 102 7.54 -4.54 2.46
N LEU A 103 7.50 -5.26 3.57
CA LEU A 103 6.94 -4.74 4.81
C LEU A 103 8.06 -4.13 5.64
N THR A 104 7.86 -2.89 6.07
CA THR A 104 8.81 -2.19 6.91
C THR A 104 8.18 -1.84 8.25
N THR A 105 8.97 -1.93 9.30
CA THR A 105 8.58 -1.54 10.65
C THR A 105 9.59 -0.54 11.19
N LYS A 106 9.28 0.04 12.36
CA LYS A 106 10.23 0.91 13.04
C LYS A 106 11.56 0.24 13.31
N GLU A 107 11.55 -1.06 13.58
CA GLU A 107 12.77 -1.83 13.84
C GLU A 107 13.70 -1.86 12.65
N ASN A 108 13.16 -1.85 11.44
CA ASN A 108 13.96 -1.83 10.21
C ASN A 108 14.81 -0.55 10.11
N PHE A 109 14.38 0.52 10.74
CA PHE A 109 15.06 1.82 10.73
C PHE A 109 15.68 2.20 12.07
N GLY A 110 15.43 1.39 13.10
CA GLY A 110 15.86 1.69 14.46
C GLY A 110 17.28 1.29 14.79
N THR A 111 17.88 0.39 14.02
CA THR A 111 19.25 -0.08 14.24
C THR A 111 20.03 -0.08 12.93
N ARG A 112 21.32 0.19 13.05
CA ARG A 112 22.24 0.18 11.91
C ARG A 112 22.25 -1.16 11.18
N ARG A 113 22.01 -2.24 11.92
CA ARG A 113 21.98 -3.61 11.39
C ARG A 113 20.96 -3.76 10.26
N HIS A 114 19.86 -3.05 10.32
CA HIS A 114 18.79 -3.16 9.35
C HIS A 114 19.03 -2.33 8.08
N TYR A 115 20.00 -1.42 8.10
CA TYR A 115 20.35 -0.62 6.93
C TYR A 115 21.37 -1.29 6.03
N LEU A 116 22.08 -2.23 6.58
CA LEU A 116 23.16 -2.93 5.90
C LEU A 116 22.73 -4.34 5.51
#